data_fcdf09835fd1d1d8e1ad7ae44c13fcaf
#
_entry.id   fcdf09835fd1d1d8e1ad7ae44c13fcaf
#
_cell.length_a   1.000
_cell.length_b   1.000
_cell.length_c   1.000
_cell.angle_alpha   90.00
_cell.angle_beta   90.00
_cell.angle_gamma   90.00
#
_symmetry.space_group_name_H-M   'P 1'
#
loop_
_entity.id
_entity.type
_entity.pdbx_description
1 polymer ?
#
loop_
_entity_poly.entity_id
_entity_poly.type
_entity_poly.pdbx_seq_one_letter_code
_entity_poly.pdbx_strand_id
1 'polypeptide(L)'
;MKIKMPPSVNMVIDSLHAKGFEAYAVGGCVRDTILAREPDDWDITTSASPQQVKEIFDRTVDTGLEHGTVTVLAGSGAHEVTTYRIDGEYEDGRHPKEVVFTSSLAEDLRRRDFTINAMAYNNEEGLVDLFDGIRDLQRKVIRCVGNPTERFSEDALRILRALRFSAQLGFKLDPATLDAIIALAPTLEKISAERIRVELNKLLISKRPEYMEAVYEAGITKIVLPEFDELMKTPQNNPHHCYNVGEHTIAALQHVPADPILRWTMLLHDIAKPACRTTDEAGIDHFKGHAPVGEKMAKAILRRLKFDNETIRQVAALIRWHDCRMAPEKPVIRRILNKLGPELFEKLMIVQEADTMAKSLYQREKTLERIGKVRECVREILDNGDCFTLKMLAVSGKDLMELGVPKGPKIGECLNAALEEVMKDPAKNTKEYLTEYVKTLL
;
A
#
# COMPACT_ATOMS: atom_id res chain seq x y z
N MET A 1 -34.55 -1.73 -8.38
CA MET A 1 -33.56 -2.44 -7.51
C MET A 1 -33.69 -1.86 -6.11
N LYS A 2 -33.68 -2.67 -5.05
CA LYS A 2 -33.72 -2.16 -3.67
C LYS A 2 -32.36 -2.33 -3.02
N ILE A 3 -31.76 -1.25 -2.57
CA ILE A 3 -30.46 -1.22 -1.85
C ILE A 3 -30.75 -1.14 -0.35
N LYS A 4 -30.11 -2.01 0.43
CA LYS A 4 -30.21 -2.00 1.89
C LYS A 4 -29.16 -1.05 2.45
N MET A 5 -29.58 0.15 2.84
CA MET A 5 -28.72 1.12 3.50
C MET A 5 -28.70 0.92 5.03
N PRO A 6 -27.62 1.28 5.73
CA PRO A 6 -27.56 1.32 7.18
C PRO A 6 -28.64 2.26 7.77
N PRO A 7 -29.19 1.97 8.97
CA PRO A 7 -30.19 2.84 9.59
C PRO A 7 -29.73 4.28 9.79
N SER A 8 -28.44 4.50 10.09
CA SER A 8 -27.87 5.86 10.24
C SER A 8 -27.86 6.64 8.93
N VAL A 9 -27.62 6.00 7.79
CA VAL A 9 -27.69 6.61 6.44
C VAL A 9 -29.14 7.00 6.11
N ASN A 10 -30.09 6.08 6.35
CA ASN A 10 -31.52 6.36 6.16
C ASN A 10 -31.95 7.55 7.01
N MET A 11 -31.57 7.60 8.29
CA MET A 11 -31.92 8.71 9.18
C MET A 11 -31.42 10.06 8.65
N VAL A 12 -30.20 10.12 8.12
CA VAL A 12 -29.65 11.36 7.55
C VAL A 12 -30.46 11.78 6.30
N ILE A 13 -30.72 10.86 5.39
CA ILE A 13 -31.48 11.13 4.17
C ILE A 13 -32.93 11.55 4.51
N ASP A 14 -33.62 10.81 5.36
CA ASP A 14 -35.00 11.09 5.75
C ASP A 14 -35.12 12.46 6.49
N SER A 15 -34.11 12.83 7.29
CA SER A 15 -34.07 14.13 7.97
C SER A 15 -33.92 15.30 6.98
N LEU A 16 -33.13 15.13 5.93
CA LEU A 16 -32.98 16.12 4.86
C LEU A 16 -34.27 16.23 4.02
N HIS A 17 -34.92 15.12 3.65
CA HIS A 17 -36.19 15.07 2.97
C HIS A 17 -37.29 15.74 3.78
N ALA A 18 -37.37 15.51 5.10
CA ALA A 18 -38.35 16.15 5.98
C ALA A 18 -38.25 17.69 6.03
N LYS A 19 -37.07 18.23 5.63
CA LYS A 19 -36.85 19.68 5.48
C LYS A 19 -36.99 20.19 4.06
N GLY A 20 -37.41 19.32 3.12
CA GLY A 20 -37.65 19.66 1.71
C GLY A 20 -36.41 19.66 0.83
N PHE A 21 -35.32 19.04 1.26
CA PHE A 21 -34.13 18.90 0.45
C PHE A 21 -34.04 17.50 -0.16
N GLU A 22 -33.56 17.42 -1.39
CA GLU A 22 -33.17 16.13 -1.99
C GLU A 22 -31.94 15.56 -1.29
N ALA A 23 -31.88 14.25 -1.08
CA ALA A 23 -30.72 13.55 -0.54
C ALA A 23 -30.65 12.10 -1.04
N TYR A 24 -29.42 11.64 -1.34
CA TYR A 24 -29.14 10.30 -1.86
C TYR A 24 -27.82 9.78 -1.29
N ALA A 25 -27.75 8.48 -1.05
CA ALA A 25 -26.47 7.77 -1.00
C ALA A 25 -25.85 7.76 -2.41
N VAL A 26 -24.54 7.93 -2.55
CA VAL A 26 -23.93 8.16 -3.87
C VAL A 26 -22.53 7.55 -3.99
N GLY A 27 -22.17 7.13 -5.19
CA GLY A 27 -20.80 6.78 -5.49
C GLY A 27 -20.42 5.35 -5.12
N GLY A 28 -19.34 5.21 -4.35
CA GLY A 28 -18.74 3.93 -3.99
C GLY A 28 -19.68 2.97 -3.28
N CYS A 29 -20.45 3.46 -2.32
CA CYS A 29 -21.38 2.65 -1.54
C CYS A 29 -22.52 2.06 -2.41
N VAL A 30 -23.06 2.83 -3.34
CA VAL A 30 -24.08 2.36 -4.28
C VAL A 30 -23.52 1.27 -5.19
N ARG A 31 -22.35 1.53 -5.81
CA ARG A 31 -21.64 0.56 -6.65
C ARG A 31 -21.37 -0.74 -5.89
N ASP A 32 -20.77 -0.66 -4.70
CA ASP A 32 -20.33 -1.85 -3.97
C ASP A 32 -21.52 -2.67 -3.48
N THR A 33 -22.61 -2.03 -3.06
CA THR A 33 -23.85 -2.73 -2.72
C THR A 33 -24.45 -3.46 -3.95
N ILE A 34 -24.45 -2.84 -5.14
CA ILE A 34 -24.91 -3.49 -6.38
C ILE A 34 -24.06 -4.72 -6.72
N LEU A 35 -22.74 -4.65 -6.43
CA LEU A 35 -21.80 -5.76 -6.62
C LEU A 35 -21.83 -6.79 -5.48
N ALA A 36 -22.77 -6.69 -4.54
CA ALA A 36 -22.85 -7.53 -3.34
C ALA A 36 -21.55 -7.51 -2.50
N ARG A 37 -20.90 -6.35 -2.45
CA ARG A 37 -19.74 -6.04 -1.59
C ARG A 37 -20.22 -5.15 -0.45
N GLU A 38 -19.61 -5.29 0.71
CA GLU A 38 -19.87 -4.40 1.84
C GLU A 38 -19.12 -3.07 1.62
N PRO A 39 -19.82 -1.92 1.61
CA PRO A 39 -19.17 -0.62 1.51
C PRO A 39 -18.38 -0.27 2.77
N ASP A 40 -17.20 0.30 2.60
CA ASP A 40 -16.38 0.79 3.71
C ASP A 40 -16.96 2.08 4.33
N ASP A 41 -17.54 2.95 3.49
CA ASP A 41 -18.14 4.22 3.85
C ASP A 41 -19.43 4.47 3.05
N TRP A 42 -20.25 5.42 3.52
CA TRP A 42 -21.49 5.83 2.89
C TRP A 42 -21.50 7.35 2.71
N ASP A 43 -21.21 7.77 1.49
CA ASP A 43 -21.31 9.17 1.09
C ASP A 43 -22.76 9.55 0.76
N ILE A 44 -23.18 10.73 1.21
CA ILE A 44 -24.50 11.29 0.93
C ILE A 44 -24.31 12.57 0.14
N THR A 45 -25.12 12.77 -0.89
CA THR A 45 -25.19 14.02 -1.64
C THR A 45 -26.57 14.65 -1.49
N THR A 46 -26.66 15.98 -1.43
CA THR A 46 -27.90 16.69 -1.12
C THR A 46 -27.99 18.04 -1.83
N SER A 47 -29.23 18.51 -2.04
CA SER A 47 -29.51 19.89 -2.49
C SER A 47 -29.35 20.93 -1.36
N ALA A 48 -29.26 20.51 -0.08
CA ALA A 48 -29.06 21.42 1.03
C ALA A 48 -27.63 22.00 1.01
N SER A 49 -27.50 23.30 1.28
CA SER A 49 -26.19 23.92 1.48
C SER A 49 -25.50 23.42 2.76
N PRO A 50 -24.17 23.57 2.91
CA PRO A 50 -23.47 23.16 4.11
C PRO A 50 -24.04 23.78 5.39
N GLN A 51 -24.47 25.03 5.32
CA GLN A 51 -25.07 25.73 6.46
C GLN A 51 -26.44 25.12 6.82
N GLN A 52 -27.28 24.80 5.83
CA GLN A 52 -28.56 24.13 6.05
C GLN A 52 -28.38 22.72 6.64
N VAL A 53 -27.37 21.98 6.20
CA VAL A 53 -27.02 20.67 6.80
C VAL A 53 -26.69 20.86 8.30
N LYS A 54 -25.89 21.87 8.64
CA LYS A 54 -25.53 22.17 10.04
C LYS A 54 -26.73 22.63 10.90
N GLU A 55 -27.72 23.26 10.31
CA GLU A 55 -28.97 23.67 10.99
C GLU A 55 -29.91 22.48 11.25
N ILE A 56 -29.83 21.43 10.41
CA ILE A 56 -30.67 20.22 10.54
C ILE A 56 -30.11 19.25 11.58
N PHE A 57 -28.79 19.17 11.68
CA PHE A 57 -28.12 18.17 12.53
C PHE A 57 -27.34 18.81 13.66
N ASP A 58 -27.65 18.44 14.90
CA ASP A 58 -27.00 18.98 16.12
C ASP A 58 -25.51 18.63 16.22
N ARG A 59 -25.07 17.53 15.58
CA ARG A 59 -23.70 17.01 15.68
C ARG A 59 -23.06 16.91 14.32
N THR A 60 -22.28 17.92 13.96
CA THR A 60 -21.55 17.99 12.68
C THR A 60 -20.08 18.32 12.90
N VAL A 61 -19.24 17.95 11.93
CA VAL A 61 -17.82 18.30 11.87
C VAL A 61 -17.53 18.92 10.51
N ASP A 62 -16.84 20.05 10.49
CA ASP A 62 -16.46 20.76 9.28
C ASP A 62 -15.25 20.08 8.64
N THR A 63 -15.48 19.12 7.75
CA THR A 63 -14.44 18.34 7.09
C THR A 63 -14.03 18.87 5.72
N GLY A 64 -14.81 19.77 5.14
CA GLY A 64 -14.54 20.31 3.79
C GLY A 64 -15.55 21.36 3.36
N LEU A 65 -15.84 22.35 4.21
CA LEU A 65 -16.84 23.41 3.93
C LEU A 65 -16.58 24.14 2.62
N GLU A 66 -15.30 24.42 2.30
CA GLU A 66 -14.91 25.05 1.04
C GLU A 66 -15.30 24.23 -0.19
N HIS A 67 -15.47 22.92 -0.01
CA HIS A 67 -15.88 21.98 -1.05
C HIS A 67 -17.33 21.51 -0.91
N GLY A 68 -18.10 22.10 0.01
CA GLY A 68 -19.48 21.76 0.25
C GLY A 68 -19.73 20.51 1.09
N THR A 69 -18.72 19.98 1.80
CA THR A 69 -18.85 18.74 2.57
C THR A 69 -18.88 19.02 4.09
N VAL A 70 -19.84 18.39 4.76
CA VAL A 70 -20.00 18.39 6.21
C VAL A 70 -20.13 16.94 6.66
N THR A 71 -19.39 16.53 7.69
CA THR A 71 -19.58 15.20 8.29
C THR A 71 -20.69 15.29 9.34
N VAL A 72 -21.73 14.52 9.16
CA VAL A 72 -22.85 14.36 10.12
C VAL A 72 -22.59 13.14 10.99
N LEU A 73 -22.65 13.33 12.32
CA LEU A 73 -22.52 12.25 13.31
C LEU A 73 -23.91 11.73 13.66
N ALA A 74 -24.33 10.63 13.05
CA ALA A 74 -25.65 10.05 13.15
C ALA A 74 -25.61 8.62 13.72
N GLY A 75 -26.31 8.38 14.82
CA GLY A 75 -26.26 7.07 15.50
C GLY A 75 -24.85 6.70 15.91
N SER A 76 -24.36 5.55 15.43
CA SER A 76 -22.98 5.09 15.66
C SER A 76 -22.03 5.41 14.49
N GLY A 77 -22.48 6.14 13.45
CA GLY A 77 -21.74 6.41 12.23
C GLY A 77 -21.41 7.88 12.03
N ALA A 78 -20.38 8.14 11.24
CA ALA A 78 -20.04 9.43 10.68
C ALA A 78 -20.24 9.37 9.16
N HIS A 79 -21.04 10.28 8.59
CA HIS A 79 -21.37 10.27 7.17
C HIS A 79 -20.99 11.59 6.54
N GLU A 80 -20.26 11.56 5.44
CA GLU A 80 -19.96 12.74 4.65
C GLU A 80 -21.20 13.12 3.84
N VAL A 81 -21.69 14.34 4.09
CA VAL A 81 -22.84 14.93 3.38
C VAL A 81 -22.32 16.08 2.54
N THR A 82 -22.38 15.92 1.22
CA THR A 82 -21.86 16.88 0.25
C THR A 82 -23.00 17.56 -0.48
N THR A 83 -23.00 18.89 -0.50
CA THR A 83 -23.93 19.69 -1.30
C THR A 83 -23.71 19.46 -2.79
N TYR A 84 -24.76 19.34 -3.60
CA TYR A 84 -24.67 19.28 -5.06
C TYR A 84 -23.86 20.45 -5.59
N ARG A 85 -22.93 20.17 -6.48
CA ARG A 85 -22.05 21.21 -7.00
C ARG A 85 -21.67 20.98 -8.46
N ILE A 86 -21.33 22.06 -9.10
CA ILE A 86 -20.66 22.08 -10.39
C ILE A 86 -19.24 22.55 -10.10
N ASP A 87 -18.26 21.79 -10.53
CA ASP A 87 -16.87 22.20 -10.42
C ASP A 87 -16.58 23.22 -11.53
N GLY A 88 -16.07 24.40 -11.19
CA GLY A 88 -15.65 25.42 -12.13
C GLY A 88 -14.37 25.05 -12.88
N GLU A 89 -13.76 26.02 -13.60
CA GLU A 89 -12.48 25.79 -14.27
C GLU A 89 -11.39 25.41 -13.27
N TYR A 90 -10.58 24.42 -13.62
CA TYR A 90 -9.45 23.94 -12.82
C TYR A 90 -8.17 24.66 -13.24
N GLU A 91 -7.52 25.39 -12.33
CA GLU A 91 -6.26 26.09 -12.63
C GLU A 91 -5.01 25.22 -12.45
N ASP A 92 -5.02 24.35 -11.44
CA ASP A 92 -3.86 23.58 -11.02
C ASP A 92 -4.00 22.06 -11.30
N GLY A 93 -5.07 21.66 -12.03
CA GLY A 93 -5.39 20.26 -12.28
C GLY A 93 -5.88 19.52 -11.03
N ARG A 94 -6.36 20.23 -9.99
CA ARG A 94 -6.88 19.64 -8.75
C ARG A 94 -8.10 20.36 -8.18
N HIS A 95 -8.01 21.69 -8.05
CA HIS A 95 -9.04 22.47 -7.39
C HIS A 95 -9.77 23.31 -8.42
N PRO A 96 -11.11 23.24 -8.47
CA PRO A 96 -11.86 24.22 -9.22
C PRO A 96 -11.61 25.60 -8.60
N LYS A 97 -11.46 26.63 -9.43
CA LYS A 97 -11.35 28.03 -8.99
C LYS A 97 -12.48 28.43 -8.06
N GLU A 98 -13.67 27.96 -8.40
CA GLU A 98 -14.89 28.20 -7.65
C GLU A 98 -15.73 26.92 -7.63
N VAL A 99 -16.31 26.63 -6.49
CA VAL A 99 -17.32 25.60 -6.32
C VAL A 99 -18.68 26.31 -6.38
N VAL A 100 -19.44 26.03 -7.43
CA VAL A 100 -20.80 26.58 -7.57
C VAL A 100 -21.79 25.52 -7.09
N PHE A 101 -22.52 25.83 -6.03
CA PHE A 101 -23.59 24.95 -5.57
C PHE A 101 -24.77 24.98 -6.54
N THR A 102 -25.37 23.83 -6.77
CA THR A 102 -26.52 23.64 -7.65
C THR A 102 -27.61 22.88 -6.91
N SER A 103 -28.83 22.98 -7.41
CA SER A 103 -29.95 22.14 -6.97
C SER A 103 -30.11 20.88 -7.82
N SER A 104 -29.26 20.66 -8.82
CA SER A 104 -29.40 19.58 -9.79
C SER A 104 -28.51 18.38 -9.43
N LEU A 105 -29.13 17.27 -9.04
CA LEU A 105 -28.44 15.99 -8.88
C LEU A 105 -27.70 15.57 -10.16
N ALA A 106 -28.27 15.83 -11.33
CA ALA A 106 -27.67 15.46 -12.61
C ALA A 106 -26.32 16.16 -12.83
N GLU A 107 -26.16 17.41 -12.43
CA GLU A 107 -24.90 18.14 -12.50
C GLU A 107 -23.88 17.58 -11.50
N ASP A 108 -24.29 17.24 -10.25
CA ASP A 108 -23.41 16.61 -9.28
C ASP A 108 -22.91 15.24 -9.75
N LEU A 109 -23.78 14.44 -10.37
CA LEU A 109 -23.36 13.14 -10.92
C LEU A 109 -22.46 13.30 -12.16
N ARG A 110 -22.68 14.33 -12.99
CA ARG A 110 -21.90 14.60 -14.22
C ARG A 110 -20.42 14.90 -13.95
N ARG A 111 -20.10 15.59 -12.85
CA ARG A 111 -18.71 15.93 -12.49
C ARG A 111 -17.90 14.76 -11.94
N ARG A 112 -18.54 13.61 -11.65
CA ARG A 112 -17.87 12.43 -11.10
C ARG A 112 -16.93 11.79 -12.11
N ASP A 113 -15.99 10.97 -11.59
CA ASP A 113 -14.93 10.36 -12.38
C ASP A 113 -15.44 9.28 -13.37
N PHE A 114 -16.15 8.27 -12.85
CA PHE A 114 -16.56 7.11 -13.63
C PHE A 114 -18.06 6.84 -13.51
N THR A 115 -18.65 6.29 -14.57
CA THR A 115 -20.08 5.95 -14.65
C THR A 115 -20.52 5.08 -13.49
N ILE A 116 -19.70 4.10 -13.10
CA ILE A 116 -19.96 3.18 -11.98
C ILE A 116 -19.97 3.86 -10.60
N ASN A 117 -19.47 5.09 -10.50
CA ASN A 117 -19.48 5.92 -9.29
C ASN A 117 -20.44 7.11 -9.43
N ALA A 118 -21.11 7.26 -10.57
CA ALA A 118 -22.07 8.33 -10.84
C ALA A 118 -23.52 7.84 -10.74
N MET A 119 -23.79 7.03 -9.75
CA MET A 119 -25.12 6.50 -9.40
C MET A 119 -25.50 6.96 -8.00
N ALA A 120 -26.78 7.30 -7.84
CA ALA A 120 -27.34 7.73 -6.56
C ALA A 120 -28.54 6.87 -6.17
N TYR A 121 -28.81 6.72 -4.88
CA TYR A 121 -29.94 5.93 -4.40
C TYR A 121 -30.56 6.53 -3.14
N ASN A 122 -31.88 6.56 -3.09
CA ASN A 122 -32.67 6.70 -1.86
C ASN A 122 -33.86 5.73 -1.89
N ASN A 123 -34.59 5.62 -0.77
CA ASN A 123 -35.72 4.68 -0.66
C ASN A 123 -36.99 5.14 -1.37
N GLU A 124 -37.12 6.44 -1.62
CA GLU A 124 -38.33 7.04 -2.25
C GLU A 124 -38.28 6.90 -3.75
N GLU A 125 -37.22 7.34 -4.39
CA GLU A 125 -37.05 7.37 -5.85
C GLU A 125 -36.35 6.11 -6.38
N GLY A 126 -35.65 5.38 -5.52
CA GLY A 126 -34.86 4.22 -5.91
C GLY A 126 -33.50 4.62 -6.48
N LEU A 127 -33.05 3.86 -7.48
CA LEU A 127 -31.74 4.05 -8.11
C LEU A 127 -31.83 5.06 -9.26
N VAL A 128 -31.01 6.09 -9.18
CA VAL A 128 -30.81 7.09 -10.24
C VAL A 128 -29.49 6.79 -10.94
N ASP A 129 -29.54 6.42 -12.21
CA ASP A 129 -28.40 6.10 -13.08
C ASP A 129 -28.55 6.87 -14.42
N LEU A 130 -27.93 8.04 -14.49
CA LEU A 130 -28.03 8.93 -15.66
C LEU A 130 -26.90 8.70 -16.70
N PHE A 131 -25.91 7.89 -16.37
CA PHE A 131 -24.69 7.70 -17.16
C PHE A 131 -24.36 6.24 -17.48
N ASP A 132 -25.38 5.35 -17.46
CA ASP A 132 -25.22 3.91 -17.76
C ASP A 132 -24.27 3.16 -16.80
N GLY A 133 -24.17 3.57 -15.55
CA GLY A 133 -23.30 2.94 -14.54
C GLY A 133 -23.65 1.47 -14.30
N ILE A 134 -24.94 1.11 -14.24
CA ILE A 134 -25.38 -0.30 -14.13
C ILE A 134 -24.92 -1.14 -15.33
N ARG A 135 -25.06 -0.60 -16.53
CA ARG A 135 -24.64 -1.29 -17.76
C ARG A 135 -23.14 -1.55 -17.75
N ASP A 136 -22.35 -0.57 -17.29
CA ASP A 136 -20.91 -0.71 -17.20
C ASP A 136 -20.50 -1.66 -16.06
N LEU A 137 -21.20 -1.72 -14.93
CA LEU A 137 -21.03 -2.74 -13.90
C LEU A 137 -21.28 -4.16 -14.45
N GLN A 138 -22.38 -4.34 -15.19
CA GLN A 138 -22.72 -5.64 -15.81
C GLN A 138 -21.66 -6.08 -16.83
N ARG A 139 -21.13 -5.14 -17.61
CA ARG A 139 -20.08 -5.38 -18.62
C ARG A 139 -18.69 -5.46 -18.02
N LYS A 140 -18.53 -5.12 -16.74
CA LYS A 140 -17.23 -5.03 -16.05
C LYS A 140 -16.29 -4.05 -16.73
N VAL A 141 -16.76 -2.83 -16.96
CA VAL A 141 -16.03 -1.76 -17.64
C VAL A 141 -15.87 -0.55 -16.73
N ILE A 142 -14.67 0.05 -16.72
CA ILE A 142 -14.40 1.37 -16.14
C ILE A 142 -14.46 2.38 -17.27
N ARG A 143 -15.45 3.27 -17.24
CA ARG A 143 -15.66 4.33 -18.22
C ARG A 143 -15.79 5.66 -17.51
N CYS A 144 -15.15 6.71 -18.04
CA CYS A 144 -15.35 8.08 -17.57
C CYS A 144 -16.79 8.55 -17.81
N VAL A 145 -17.28 9.42 -16.95
CA VAL A 145 -18.52 10.18 -17.19
C VAL A 145 -18.24 11.23 -18.25
N GLY A 146 -18.98 11.22 -19.35
CA GLY A 146 -18.79 12.16 -20.45
C GLY A 146 -17.48 11.94 -21.22
N ASN A 147 -16.77 13.04 -21.49
CA ASN A 147 -15.51 13.00 -22.26
C ASN A 147 -14.30 12.68 -21.35
N PRO A 148 -13.59 11.56 -21.59
CA PRO A 148 -12.43 11.19 -20.74
C PRO A 148 -11.31 12.23 -20.73
N THR A 149 -11.04 12.89 -21.85
CA THR A 149 -10.00 13.91 -21.95
C THR A 149 -10.31 15.11 -21.06
N GLU A 150 -11.56 15.56 -21.03
CA GLU A 150 -12.02 16.63 -20.14
C GLU A 150 -11.88 16.19 -18.68
N ARG A 151 -12.39 15.00 -18.34
CA ARG A 151 -12.36 14.47 -16.96
C ARG A 151 -10.93 14.35 -16.39
N PHE A 152 -9.97 13.90 -17.19
CA PHE A 152 -8.58 13.78 -16.75
C PHE A 152 -7.83 15.12 -16.76
N SER A 153 -8.25 16.07 -17.60
CA SER A 153 -7.70 17.43 -17.58
C SER A 153 -8.12 18.22 -16.34
N GLU A 154 -9.32 17.94 -15.79
CA GLU A 154 -9.80 18.53 -14.53
C GLU A 154 -9.00 18.03 -13.33
N ASP A 155 -8.83 16.73 -13.18
CA ASP A 155 -8.01 16.11 -12.12
C ASP A 155 -7.27 14.89 -12.69
N ALA A 156 -5.98 15.08 -12.95
CA ALA A 156 -5.13 14.03 -13.50
C ALA A 156 -5.03 12.80 -12.58
N LEU A 157 -5.29 12.91 -11.26
CA LEU A 157 -5.33 11.76 -10.37
C LEU A 157 -6.39 10.72 -10.79
N ARG A 158 -7.44 11.14 -11.51
CA ARG A 158 -8.46 10.23 -12.05
C ARG A 158 -7.85 9.16 -12.97
N ILE A 159 -6.69 9.43 -13.59
CA ILE A 159 -5.90 8.47 -14.37
C ILE A 159 -5.49 7.28 -13.49
N LEU A 160 -4.84 7.54 -12.34
CA LEU A 160 -4.46 6.48 -11.40
C LEU A 160 -5.69 5.82 -10.77
N ARG A 161 -6.74 6.56 -10.51
CA ARG A 161 -8.00 6.02 -10.00
C ARG A 161 -8.64 5.02 -10.97
N ALA A 162 -8.59 5.27 -12.28
CA ALA A 162 -9.09 4.34 -13.31
C ALA A 162 -8.38 2.98 -13.22
N LEU A 163 -7.06 2.98 -13.19
CA LEU A 163 -6.24 1.76 -13.06
C LEU A 163 -6.45 1.07 -11.71
N ARG A 164 -6.53 1.83 -10.63
CA ARG A 164 -6.86 1.29 -9.32
C ARG A 164 -8.22 0.59 -9.30
N PHE A 165 -9.28 1.22 -9.81
CA PHE A 165 -10.60 0.58 -9.88
C PHE A 165 -10.59 -0.65 -10.79
N SER A 166 -9.86 -0.59 -11.90
CA SER A 166 -9.65 -1.75 -12.77
C SER A 166 -9.01 -2.92 -11.99
N ALA A 167 -7.97 -2.66 -11.19
CA ALA A 167 -7.32 -3.66 -10.34
C ALA A 167 -8.24 -4.17 -9.21
N GLN A 168 -8.93 -3.27 -8.51
CA GLN A 168 -9.79 -3.62 -7.36
C GLN A 168 -11.04 -4.41 -7.75
N LEU A 169 -11.66 -4.06 -8.88
CA LEU A 169 -12.90 -4.66 -9.36
C LEU A 169 -12.65 -5.79 -10.36
N GLY A 170 -11.48 -5.83 -10.98
CA GLY A 170 -11.18 -6.75 -12.08
C GLY A 170 -11.92 -6.37 -13.36
N PHE A 171 -12.15 -5.09 -13.58
CA PHE A 171 -12.87 -4.55 -14.73
C PHE A 171 -11.87 -4.07 -15.79
N LYS A 172 -12.28 -4.12 -17.05
CA LYS A 172 -11.49 -3.59 -18.17
C LYS A 172 -11.71 -2.07 -18.29
N LEU A 173 -10.72 -1.37 -18.79
CA LEU A 173 -10.88 0.03 -19.17
C LEU A 173 -11.66 0.13 -20.49
N ASP A 174 -12.57 1.11 -20.58
CA ASP A 174 -13.18 1.48 -21.85
C ASP A 174 -12.11 2.02 -22.81
N PRO A 175 -12.13 1.69 -24.09
CA PRO A 175 -11.09 2.09 -25.04
C PRO A 175 -10.82 3.60 -25.06
N ALA A 176 -11.87 4.44 -25.15
CA ALA A 176 -11.70 5.89 -25.15
C ALA A 176 -11.11 6.41 -23.81
N THR A 177 -11.46 5.75 -22.69
CA THR A 177 -10.89 6.06 -21.38
C THR A 177 -9.41 5.68 -21.35
N LEU A 178 -9.00 4.53 -21.90
CA LEU A 178 -7.60 4.11 -21.98
C LEU A 178 -6.77 5.03 -22.89
N ASP A 179 -7.29 5.39 -24.05
CA ASP A 179 -6.61 6.32 -24.97
C ASP A 179 -6.33 7.67 -24.28
N ALA A 180 -7.31 8.19 -23.53
CA ALA A 180 -7.14 9.44 -22.78
C ALA A 180 -6.14 9.28 -21.62
N ILE A 181 -6.10 8.12 -20.93
CA ILE A 181 -5.08 7.81 -19.91
C ILE A 181 -3.68 7.93 -20.50
N ILE A 182 -3.44 7.26 -21.64
CA ILE A 182 -2.13 7.25 -22.30
C ILE A 182 -1.74 8.67 -22.73
N ALA A 183 -2.66 9.39 -23.35
CA ALA A 183 -2.41 10.74 -23.84
C ALA A 183 -2.10 11.75 -22.72
N LEU A 184 -2.77 11.61 -21.57
CA LEU A 184 -2.69 12.56 -20.46
C LEU A 184 -1.83 12.08 -19.28
N ALA A 185 -1.20 10.90 -19.35
CA ALA A 185 -0.29 10.39 -18.31
C ALA A 185 0.77 11.44 -17.87
N PRO A 186 1.39 12.25 -18.76
CA PRO A 186 2.36 13.28 -18.34
C PRO A 186 1.79 14.32 -17.37
N THR A 187 0.49 14.56 -17.37
CA THR A 187 -0.13 15.54 -16.46
C THR A 187 -0.07 15.14 -15.00
N LEU A 188 0.23 13.86 -14.70
CA LEU A 188 0.46 13.35 -13.34
C LEU A 188 1.66 14.03 -12.64
N GLU A 189 2.57 14.66 -13.37
CA GLU A 189 3.65 15.47 -12.79
C GLU A 189 3.13 16.60 -11.89
N LYS A 190 1.91 17.09 -12.15
CA LYS A 190 1.26 18.15 -11.37
C LYS A 190 0.62 17.64 -10.07
N ILE A 191 0.49 16.33 -9.91
CA ILE A 191 -0.18 15.74 -8.75
C ILE A 191 0.79 15.52 -7.61
N SER A 192 0.37 15.85 -6.38
CA SER A 192 1.20 15.69 -5.20
C SER A 192 1.56 14.20 -4.95
N ALA A 193 2.77 13.98 -4.48
CA ALA A 193 3.29 12.63 -4.21
C ALA A 193 2.44 11.85 -3.21
N GLU A 194 1.82 12.53 -2.25
CA GLU A 194 0.91 11.94 -1.27
C GLU A 194 -0.33 11.34 -1.94
N ARG A 195 -0.94 12.08 -2.88
CA ARG A 195 -2.11 11.60 -3.62
C ARG A 195 -1.75 10.42 -4.52
N ILE A 196 -0.63 10.50 -5.23
CA ILE A 196 -0.10 9.40 -6.06
C ILE A 196 0.13 8.16 -5.18
N ARG A 197 0.80 8.31 -4.03
CA ARG A 197 1.05 7.22 -3.08
C ARG A 197 -0.23 6.52 -2.66
N VAL A 198 -1.28 7.27 -2.33
CA VAL A 198 -2.56 6.71 -1.88
C VAL A 198 -3.18 5.82 -2.95
N GLU A 199 -3.18 6.27 -4.21
CA GLU A 199 -3.76 5.49 -5.32
C GLU A 199 -2.91 4.25 -5.64
N LEU A 200 -1.57 4.40 -5.70
CA LEU A 200 -0.66 3.26 -5.92
C LEU A 200 -0.77 2.24 -4.78
N ASN A 201 -0.84 2.69 -3.52
CA ASN A 201 -1.00 1.79 -2.39
C ASN A 201 -2.29 0.98 -2.50
N LYS A 202 -3.43 1.64 -2.79
CA LYS A 202 -4.73 0.98 -2.99
C LYS A 202 -4.72 0.01 -4.18
N LEU A 203 -3.96 0.30 -5.24
CA LEU A 203 -3.76 -0.61 -6.36
C LEU A 203 -2.96 -1.83 -5.92
N LEU A 204 -1.82 -1.63 -5.28
CA LEU A 204 -0.91 -2.71 -4.86
C LEU A 204 -1.56 -3.67 -3.87
N ILE A 205 -2.34 -3.18 -2.89
CA ILE A 205 -3.05 -4.04 -1.93
C ILE A 205 -4.35 -4.63 -2.49
N SER A 206 -4.70 -4.36 -3.74
CA SER A 206 -5.84 -4.98 -4.39
C SER A 206 -5.63 -6.49 -4.58
N LYS A 207 -6.68 -7.18 -5.02
CA LYS A 207 -6.60 -8.60 -5.39
C LYS A 207 -5.79 -8.86 -6.66
N ARG A 208 -5.43 -7.80 -7.40
CA ARG A 208 -4.76 -7.85 -8.71
C ARG A 208 -3.60 -6.86 -8.79
N PRO A 209 -2.54 -7.04 -7.95
CA PRO A 209 -1.38 -6.15 -7.96
C PRO A 209 -0.59 -6.21 -9.28
N GLU A 210 -0.80 -7.24 -10.10
CA GLU A 210 -0.25 -7.38 -11.45
C GLU A 210 -0.71 -6.27 -12.39
N TYR A 211 -1.74 -5.50 -12.06
CA TYR A 211 -2.12 -4.30 -12.81
C TYR A 211 -1.04 -3.19 -12.81
N MET A 212 0.05 -3.37 -12.06
CA MET A 212 1.26 -2.56 -12.25
C MET A 212 1.82 -2.68 -13.67
N GLU A 213 1.58 -3.78 -14.38
CA GLU A 213 1.89 -3.92 -15.79
C GLU A 213 1.10 -2.90 -16.64
N ALA A 214 -0.21 -2.78 -16.41
CA ALA A 214 -1.04 -1.79 -17.11
C ALA A 214 -0.62 -0.34 -16.80
N VAL A 215 -0.14 -0.07 -15.56
CA VAL A 215 0.44 1.24 -15.19
C VAL A 215 1.69 1.53 -16.00
N TYR A 216 2.54 0.51 -16.22
CA TYR A 216 3.73 0.62 -17.07
C TYR A 216 3.36 0.80 -18.55
N GLU A 217 2.47 -0.04 -19.11
CA GLU A 217 2.04 0.03 -20.50
C GLU A 217 1.40 1.37 -20.86
N ALA A 218 0.66 1.96 -19.93
CA ALA A 218 0.10 3.31 -20.07
C ALA A 218 1.14 4.44 -19.95
N GLY A 219 2.42 4.12 -19.72
CA GLY A 219 3.50 5.09 -19.57
C GLY A 219 3.49 5.90 -18.28
N ILE A 220 2.66 5.52 -17.32
CA ILE A 220 2.48 6.24 -16.04
C ILE A 220 3.70 6.04 -15.14
N THR A 221 4.32 4.85 -15.16
CA THR A 221 5.52 4.57 -14.35
C THR A 221 6.66 5.54 -14.64
N LYS A 222 6.80 6.00 -15.89
CA LYS A 222 7.81 7.02 -16.28
C LYS A 222 7.71 8.29 -15.44
N ILE A 223 6.52 8.61 -14.96
CA ILE A 223 6.23 9.83 -14.19
C ILE A 223 6.33 9.53 -12.68
N VAL A 224 5.65 8.49 -12.21
CA VAL A 224 5.47 8.25 -10.78
C VAL A 224 6.55 7.35 -10.17
N LEU A 225 7.14 6.44 -10.97
CA LEU A 225 8.13 5.45 -10.53
C LEU A 225 9.08 5.08 -11.69
N PRO A 226 9.88 6.03 -12.23
CA PRO A 226 10.70 5.80 -13.43
C PRO A 226 11.73 4.68 -13.27
N GLU A 227 12.11 4.36 -12.06
CA GLU A 227 13.01 3.24 -11.76
C GLU A 227 12.40 1.89 -12.17
N PHE A 228 11.06 1.78 -12.17
CA PHE A 228 10.38 0.56 -12.60
C PHE A 228 10.50 0.31 -14.11
N ASP A 229 10.56 1.37 -14.91
CA ASP A 229 10.78 1.25 -16.36
C ASP A 229 12.14 0.60 -16.69
N GLU A 230 13.16 0.84 -15.87
CA GLU A 230 14.45 0.20 -16.02
C GLU A 230 14.40 -1.30 -15.65
N LEU A 231 13.55 -1.70 -14.70
CA LEU A 231 13.32 -3.12 -14.40
C LEU A 231 12.72 -3.84 -15.62
N MET A 232 11.70 -3.24 -16.25
CA MET A 232 11.01 -3.82 -17.41
C MET A 232 11.93 -4.00 -18.63
N LYS A 233 13.00 -3.22 -18.73
CA LYS A 233 14.00 -3.31 -19.82
C LYS A 233 15.18 -4.22 -19.50
N THR A 234 15.32 -4.67 -18.25
CA THR A 234 16.52 -5.41 -17.81
C THR A 234 16.30 -6.91 -17.92
N PRO A 235 17.02 -7.60 -18.82
CA PRO A 235 16.97 -9.05 -18.93
C PRO A 235 17.65 -9.74 -17.75
N GLN A 236 17.32 -11.01 -17.54
CA GLN A 236 17.92 -11.89 -16.53
C GLN A 236 18.32 -13.23 -17.19
N ASN A 237 19.45 -13.24 -17.92
CA ASN A 237 19.93 -14.43 -18.62
C ASN A 237 20.64 -15.37 -17.63
N ASN A 238 19.87 -16.09 -16.83
CA ASN A 238 20.42 -17.16 -15.97
C ASN A 238 19.35 -18.24 -15.68
N PRO A 239 19.73 -19.47 -15.28
CA PRO A 239 18.79 -20.58 -15.12
C PRO A 239 17.71 -20.36 -14.06
N HIS A 240 17.92 -19.44 -13.11
CA HIS A 240 16.97 -19.17 -12.03
C HIS A 240 15.79 -18.33 -12.49
N HIS A 241 15.87 -17.62 -13.61
CA HIS A 241 14.87 -16.67 -14.05
C HIS A 241 14.28 -17.05 -15.41
N CYS A 242 12.97 -16.85 -15.57
CA CYS A 242 12.22 -17.03 -16.82
C CYS A 242 11.60 -15.73 -17.34
N TYR A 243 11.80 -14.63 -16.63
CA TYR A 243 11.26 -13.31 -16.88
C TYR A 243 12.39 -12.26 -16.91
N ASN A 244 12.16 -11.09 -17.51
CA ASN A 244 12.97 -9.91 -17.20
C ASN A 244 12.76 -9.46 -15.74
N VAL A 245 13.51 -8.46 -15.24
CA VAL A 245 13.43 -8.05 -13.82
C VAL A 245 12.05 -7.50 -13.48
N GLY A 246 11.43 -6.72 -14.36
CA GLY A 246 10.12 -6.14 -14.15
C GLY A 246 8.99 -7.17 -14.15
N GLU A 247 8.96 -8.06 -15.15
CA GLU A 247 7.99 -9.17 -15.22
C GLU A 247 8.10 -10.09 -14.00
N HIS A 248 9.34 -10.41 -13.55
CA HIS A 248 9.59 -11.13 -12.32
C HIS A 248 9.00 -10.40 -11.11
N THR A 249 9.20 -9.08 -11.01
CA THR A 249 8.66 -8.26 -9.93
C THR A 249 7.11 -8.31 -9.91
N ILE A 250 6.47 -8.20 -11.07
CA ILE A 250 5.01 -8.31 -11.21
C ILE A 250 4.52 -9.70 -10.79
N ALA A 251 5.20 -10.76 -11.21
CA ALA A 251 4.86 -12.12 -10.81
C ALA A 251 5.00 -12.32 -9.30
N ALA A 252 6.08 -11.80 -8.70
CA ALA A 252 6.33 -11.91 -7.26
C ALA A 252 5.28 -11.16 -6.41
N LEU A 253 4.75 -10.03 -6.90
CA LEU A 253 3.67 -9.29 -6.24
C LEU A 253 2.42 -10.16 -5.97
N GLN A 254 2.13 -11.13 -6.83
CA GLN A 254 0.96 -11.98 -6.69
C GLN A 254 1.10 -13.03 -5.57
N HIS A 255 2.34 -13.28 -5.11
CA HIS A 255 2.64 -14.30 -4.10
C HIS A 255 2.75 -13.75 -2.68
N VAL A 256 2.58 -12.44 -2.45
CA VAL A 256 2.54 -11.85 -1.11
C VAL A 256 1.13 -11.42 -0.72
N PRO A 257 0.77 -11.49 0.57
CA PRO A 257 -0.50 -10.96 1.08
C PRO A 257 -0.73 -9.49 0.72
N ALA A 258 -1.97 -9.03 0.81
CA ALA A 258 -2.37 -7.63 0.63
C ALA A 258 -1.96 -6.76 1.84
N ASP A 259 -0.69 -6.83 2.23
CA ASP A 259 -0.05 -6.02 3.26
C ASP A 259 0.78 -4.93 2.58
N PRO A 260 0.62 -3.64 2.94
CA PRO A 260 1.34 -2.55 2.29
C PRO A 260 2.86 -2.72 2.34
N ILE A 261 3.42 -3.16 3.47
CA ILE A 261 4.87 -3.37 3.63
C ILE A 261 5.38 -4.45 2.68
N LEU A 262 4.66 -5.58 2.62
CA LEU A 262 5.04 -6.71 1.75
C LEU A 262 4.91 -6.32 0.27
N ARG A 263 3.83 -5.67 -0.13
CA ARG A 263 3.59 -5.25 -1.52
C ARG A 263 4.63 -4.24 -2.01
N TRP A 264 4.95 -3.22 -1.21
CA TRP A 264 5.99 -2.26 -1.55
C TRP A 264 7.38 -2.89 -1.51
N THR A 265 7.64 -3.82 -0.59
CA THR A 265 8.89 -4.59 -0.60
C THR A 265 9.04 -5.37 -1.89
N MET A 266 8.00 -6.11 -2.32
CA MET A 266 8.07 -6.89 -3.56
C MET A 266 8.17 -5.99 -4.80
N LEU A 267 7.51 -4.84 -4.84
CA LEU A 267 7.64 -3.89 -5.95
C LEU A 267 9.08 -3.37 -6.09
N LEU A 268 9.80 -3.22 -4.98
CA LEU A 268 11.11 -2.56 -4.94
C LEU A 268 12.28 -3.51 -4.64
N HIS A 269 12.06 -4.83 -4.39
CA HIS A 269 13.13 -5.73 -3.92
C HIS A 269 14.33 -5.81 -4.88
N ASP A 270 14.06 -5.80 -6.15
CA ASP A 270 15.05 -5.91 -7.23
C ASP A 270 15.35 -4.57 -7.93
N ILE A 271 14.95 -3.44 -7.35
CA ILE A 271 15.02 -2.11 -7.97
C ILE A 271 16.43 -1.69 -8.39
N ALA A 272 17.45 -2.25 -7.78
CA ALA A 272 18.85 -1.96 -8.09
C ALA A 272 19.50 -2.95 -9.06
N LYS A 273 18.79 -3.99 -9.51
CA LYS A 273 19.37 -4.97 -10.46
C LYS A 273 19.89 -4.32 -11.75
N PRO A 274 19.17 -3.35 -12.38
CA PRO A 274 19.70 -2.67 -13.56
C PRO A 274 21.08 -2.04 -13.33
N ALA A 275 21.27 -1.37 -12.20
CA ALA A 275 22.53 -0.69 -11.84
C ALA A 275 23.65 -1.66 -11.43
N CYS A 276 23.32 -2.89 -11.04
CA CYS A 276 24.28 -3.90 -10.56
C CYS A 276 24.52 -5.03 -11.58
N ARG A 277 23.94 -4.94 -12.78
CA ARG A 277 24.05 -5.99 -13.79
C ARG A 277 25.46 -6.07 -14.35
N THR A 278 26.00 -7.28 -14.38
CA THR A 278 27.21 -7.65 -15.11
C THR A 278 26.94 -8.95 -15.87
N THR A 279 27.50 -9.11 -17.05
CA THR A 279 27.35 -10.32 -17.86
C THR A 279 28.73 -10.97 -17.99
N ASP A 280 28.85 -12.26 -17.70
CA ASP A 280 30.09 -12.98 -17.83
C ASP A 280 30.35 -13.46 -19.27
N GLU A 281 31.51 -14.13 -19.48
CA GLU A 281 31.93 -14.62 -20.82
C GLU A 281 30.98 -15.68 -21.38
N ALA A 282 30.20 -16.36 -20.55
CA ALA A 282 29.18 -17.32 -20.96
C ALA A 282 27.83 -16.67 -21.26
N GLY A 283 27.71 -15.34 -21.18
CA GLY A 283 26.48 -14.60 -21.40
C GLY A 283 25.50 -14.66 -20.23
N ILE A 284 25.96 -15.09 -19.05
CA ILE A 284 25.11 -15.20 -17.83
C ILE A 284 25.11 -13.86 -17.09
N ASP A 285 23.92 -13.40 -16.71
CA ASP A 285 23.75 -12.16 -15.96
C ASP A 285 23.91 -12.39 -14.46
N HIS A 286 24.65 -11.48 -13.81
CA HIS A 286 24.88 -11.41 -12.39
C HIS A 286 24.48 -10.04 -11.84
N PHE A 287 23.96 -10.01 -10.59
CA PHE A 287 23.46 -8.80 -9.93
C PHE A 287 24.05 -8.64 -8.52
N LYS A 288 25.37 -8.83 -8.41
CA LYS A 288 26.05 -8.82 -7.09
C LYS A 288 25.88 -7.47 -6.40
N GLY A 289 25.45 -7.50 -5.13
CA GLY A 289 25.32 -6.30 -4.31
C GLY A 289 24.05 -5.49 -4.58
N HIS A 290 23.07 -5.99 -5.35
CA HIS A 290 21.82 -5.26 -5.61
C HIS A 290 21.01 -5.00 -4.33
N ALA A 291 21.01 -5.88 -3.33
CA ALA A 291 20.23 -5.69 -2.12
C ALA A 291 20.67 -4.46 -1.28
N PRO A 292 21.96 -4.23 -0.96
CA PRO A 292 22.38 -2.99 -0.28
C PRO A 292 22.22 -1.72 -1.12
N VAL A 293 22.34 -1.78 -2.44
CA VAL A 293 22.05 -0.65 -3.33
C VAL A 293 20.55 -0.40 -3.39
N GLY A 294 19.76 -1.47 -3.50
CA GLY A 294 18.30 -1.43 -3.50
C GLY A 294 17.70 -0.85 -2.21
N GLU A 295 18.28 -1.16 -1.06
CA GLU A 295 17.92 -0.52 0.22
C GLU A 295 18.00 1.02 0.13
N LYS A 296 19.11 1.54 -0.44
CA LYS A 296 19.30 2.99 -0.58
C LYS A 296 18.33 3.60 -1.57
N MET A 297 18.14 2.96 -2.72
CA MET A 297 17.19 3.39 -3.75
C MET A 297 15.76 3.39 -3.23
N ALA A 298 15.32 2.32 -2.57
CA ALA A 298 13.99 2.22 -1.98
C ALA A 298 13.73 3.32 -0.94
N LYS A 299 14.69 3.63 -0.07
CA LYS A 299 14.59 4.77 0.86
C LYS A 299 14.39 6.10 0.13
N ALA A 300 15.07 6.33 -0.98
CA ALA A 300 14.91 7.55 -1.78
C ALA A 300 13.53 7.62 -2.44
N ILE A 301 13.08 6.52 -3.07
CA ILE A 301 11.77 6.40 -3.72
C ILE A 301 10.64 6.62 -2.72
N LEU A 302 10.65 5.93 -1.59
CA LEU A 302 9.61 6.03 -0.58
C LEU A 302 9.56 7.43 0.07
N ARG A 303 10.70 8.10 0.26
CA ARG A 303 10.73 9.50 0.69
C ARG A 303 10.14 10.45 -0.35
N ARG A 304 10.48 10.26 -1.63
CA ARG A 304 9.88 11.01 -2.76
C ARG A 304 8.36 10.84 -2.78
N LEU A 305 7.86 9.63 -2.52
CA LEU A 305 6.44 9.32 -2.41
C LEU A 305 5.83 9.68 -1.05
N LYS A 306 6.58 10.33 -0.15
CA LYS A 306 6.09 10.84 1.15
C LYS A 306 5.53 9.75 2.07
N PHE A 307 6.18 8.58 2.11
CA PHE A 307 5.91 7.58 3.14
C PHE A 307 6.42 8.01 4.51
N ASP A 308 5.82 7.46 5.56
CA ASP A 308 6.29 7.62 6.93
C ASP A 308 7.61 6.86 7.17
N ASN A 309 8.34 7.28 8.21
CA ASN A 309 9.66 6.75 8.50
C ASN A 309 9.64 5.26 8.90
N GLU A 310 8.56 4.79 9.53
CA GLU A 310 8.45 3.40 9.95
C GLU A 310 8.23 2.47 8.74
N THR A 311 7.36 2.85 7.81
CA THR A 311 7.19 2.15 6.52
C THR A 311 8.51 2.10 5.75
N ILE A 312 9.22 3.24 5.64
CA ILE A 312 10.52 3.30 4.96
C ILE A 312 11.53 2.37 5.63
N ARG A 313 11.60 2.34 6.96
CA ARG A 313 12.51 1.48 7.72
C ARG A 313 12.24 0.00 7.46
N GLN A 314 10.98 -0.42 7.54
CA GLN A 314 10.60 -1.83 7.36
C GLN A 314 10.86 -2.31 5.93
N VAL A 315 10.37 -1.60 4.92
CA VAL A 315 10.56 -1.94 3.51
C VAL A 315 12.05 -2.01 3.16
N ALA A 316 12.81 -1.00 3.55
CA ALA A 316 14.25 -0.95 3.28
C ALA A 316 15.02 -2.10 3.95
N ALA A 317 14.65 -2.47 5.19
CA ALA A 317 15.24 -3.61 5.89
C ALA A 317 14.91 -4.93 5.16
N LEU A 318 13.68 -5.13 4.75
CA LEU A 318 13.27 -6.32 3.99
C LEU A 318 14.03 -6.42 2.65
N ILE A 319 14.17 -5.31 1.92
CA ILE A 319 14.96 -5.25 0.68
C ILE A 319 16.44 -5.57 0.95
N ARG A 320 17.00 -5.04 2.03
CA ARG A 320 18.40 -5.34 2.41
C ARG A 320 18.66 -6.83 2.63
N TRP A 321 17.67 -7.57 3.13
CA TRP A 321 17.81 -8.96 3.54
C TRP A 321 17.14 -9.97 2.59
N HIS A 322 16.40 -9.54 1.56
CA HIS A 322 15.58 -10.43 0.72
C HIS A 322 16.41 -11.53 0.02
N ASP A 323 17.62 -11.22 -0.45
CA ASP A 323 18.52 -12.16 -1.14
C ASP A 323 19.51 -12.89 -0.16
N CYS A 324 19.34 -12.74 1.15
CA CYS A 324 20.18 -13.38 2.13
C CYS A 324 19.88 -14.89 2.21
N ARG A 325 20.82 -15.73 1.79
CA ARG A 325 20.73 -17.18 1.90
C ARG A 325 21.11 -17.63 3.29
N MET A 326 20.17 -17.59 4.24
CA MET A 326 20.39 -17.98 5.62
C MET A 326 20.57 -19.48 5.73
N ALA A 327 21.60 -19.91 6.49
CA ALA A 327 21.71 -21.29 6.95
C ALA A 327 20.66 -21.54 8.06
N PRO A 328 19.97 -22.70 8.06
CA PRO A 328 19.00 -23.06 9.11
C PRO A 328 19.71 -23.50 10.41
N GLU A 329 20.53 -22.61 10.94
CA GLU A 329 21.32 -22.81 12.15
C GLU A 329 20.90 -21.79 13.21
N LYS A 330 20.56 -22.27 14.42
CA LYS A 330 20.04 -21.39 15.49
C LYS A 330 20.93 -20.17 15.79
N PRO A 331 22.28 -20.27 15.87
CA PRO A 331 23.11 -19.08 16.09
C PRO A 331 23.02 -18.03 14.98
N VAL A 332 22.91 -18.47 13.73
CA VAL A 332 22.73 -17.56 12.56
C VAL A 332 21.38 -16.87 12.65
N ILE A 333 20.33 -17.65 12.91
CA ILE A 333 18.95 -17.13 12.98
C ILE A 333 18.78 -16.17 14.15
N ARG A 334 19.35 -16.45 15.36
CA ARG A 334 19.29 -15.51 16.51
C ARG A 334 19.92 -14.15 16.17
N ARG A 335 21.06 -14.12 15.44
CA ARG A 335 21.67 -12.85 15.00
C ARG A 335 20.78 -12.06 14.05
N ILE A 336 20.05 -12.73 13.18
CA ILE A 336 19.14 -12.05 12.25
C ILE A 336 17.88 -11.58 12.99
N LEU A 337 17.36 -12.41 13.92
CA LEU A 337 16.26 -12.01 14.81
C LEU A 337 16.64 -10.80 15.68
N ASN A 338 17.89 -10.73 16.15
CA ASN A 338 18.39 -9.54 16.86
C ASN A 338 18.29 -8.26 16.01
N LYS A 339 18.56 -8.35 14.71
CA LYS A 339 18.57 -7.19 13.78
C LYS A 339 17.19 -6.79 13.31
N LEU A 340 16.31 -7.76 13.06
CA LEU A 340 15.02 -7.52 12.43
C LEU A 340 13.85 -7.55 13.44
N GLY A 341 13.98 -8.30 14.51
CA GLY A 341 12.87 -8.70 15.35
C GLY A 341 12.01 -9.81 14.71
N PRO A 342 11.17 -10.49 15.51
CA PRO A 342 10.38 -11.64 15.03
C PRO A 342 9.36 -11.27 13.92
N GLU A 343 8.66 -10.16 14.08
CA GLU A 343 7.62 -9.74 13.11
C GLU A 343 8.19 -9.44 11.72
N LEU A 344 9.30 -8.69 11.67
CA LEU A 344 9.91 -8.34 10.38
C LEU A 344 10.65 -9.54 9.78
N PHE A 345 11.15 -10.46 10.63
CA PHE A 345 11.74 -11.72 10.18
C PHE A 345 10.69 -12.59 9.48
N GLU A 346 9.47 -12.71 10.01
CA GLU A 346 8.39 -13.47 9.36
C GLU A 346 8.02 -12.84 8.02
N LYS A 347 7.92 -11.50 7.94
CA LYS A 347 7.72 -10.79 6.66
C LYS A 347 8.85 -11.08 5.67
N LEU A 348 10.11 -11.20 6.13
CA LEU A 348 11.22 -11.57 5.29
C LEU A 348 11.08 -12.99 4.71
N MET A 349 10.57 -13.94 5.50
CA MET A 349 10.32 -15.31 5.00
C MET A 349 9.24 -15.32 3.93
N ILE A 350 8.19 -14.52 4.09
CA ILE A 350 7.13 -14.35 3.07
C ILE A 350 7.72 -13.75 1.79
N VAL A 351 8.58 -12.74 1.90
CA VAL A 351 9.25 -12.10 0.76
C VAL A 351 10.14 -13.10 0.01
N GLN A 352 10.97 -13.88 0.73
CA GLN A 352 11.85 -14.88 0.11
C GLN A 352 11.07 -16.01 -0.56
N GLU A 353 9.96 -16.43 0.01
CA GLU A 353 9.08 -17.43 -0.58
C GLU A 353 8.42 -16.90 -1.86
N ALA A 354 7.87 -15.70 -1.83
CA ALA A 354 7.24 -15.05 -2.98
C ALA A 354 8.23 -14.82 -4.14
N ASP A 355 9.43 -14.34 -3.84
CA ASP A 355 10.52 -14.18 -4.80
C ASP A 355 10.91 -15.54 -5.42
N THR A 356 10.95 -16.60 -4.61
CA THR A 356 11.26 -17.96 -5.07
C THR A 356 10.14 -18.49 -5.98
N MET A 357 8.87 -18.24 -5.64
CA MET A 357 7.71 -18.68 -6.43
C MET A 357 7.62 -18.01 -7.80
N ALA A 358 8.13 -16.79 -7.93
CA ALA A 358 8.20 -16.05 -9.19
C ALA A 358 9.41 -16.42 -10.08
N LYS A 359 10.35 -17.22 -9.58
CA LYS A 359 11.51 -17.72 -10.33
C LYS A 359 11.18 -18.95 -11.18
N SER A 360 12.14 -19.40 -12.01
CA SER A 360 12.03 -20.66 -12.73
C SER A 360 11.93 -21.86 -11.77
N LEU A 361 11.63 -23.03 -12.30
CA LEU A 361 11.58 -24.27 -11.50
C LEU A 361 12.98 -24.74 -11.01
N TYR A 362 14.04 -24.16 -11.59
CA TYR A 362 15.41 -24.55 -11.25
C TYR A 362 15.71 -24.27 -9.77
N GLN A 363 16.00 -25.31 -9.02
CA GLN A 363 16.26 -25.30 -7.56
C GLN A 363 15.16 -24.68 -6.68
N ARG A 364 13.94 -24.46 -7.21
CA ARG A 364 12.82 -23.89 -6.45
C ARG A 364 12.50 -24.71 -5.21
N GLU A 365 12.29 -26.01 -5.34
CA GLU A 365 11.95 -26.92 -4.23
C GLU A 365 13.00 -26.89 -3.14
N LYS A 366 14.29 -26.98 -3.51
CA LYS A 366 15.41 -26.90 -2.56
C LYS A 366 15.44 -25.59 -1.80
N THR A 367 15.08 -24.48 -2.45
CA THR A 367 15.03 -23.17 -1.81
C THR A 367 13.86 -23.09 -0.84
N LEU A 368 12.68 -23.57 -1.22
CA LEU A 368 11.48 -23.61 -0.35
C LEU A 368 11.71 -24.53 0.85
N GLU A 369 12.35 -25.69 0.67
CA GLU A 369 12.73 -26.57 1.77
C GLU A 369 13.65 -25.87 2.77
N ARG A 370 14.66 -25.13 2.30
CA ARG A 370 15.54 -24.34 3.16
C ARG A 370 14.76 -23.26 3.93
N ILE A 371 13.83 -22.55 3.29
CA ILE A 371 12.98 -21.55 3.94
C ILE A 371 12.13 -22.21 5.03
N GLY A 372 11.57 -23.40 4.77
CA GLY A 372 10.82 -24.18 5.76
C GLY A 372 11.67 -24.50 6.98
N LYS A 373 12.89 -25.02 6.79
CA LYS A 373 13.83 -25.30 7.88
C LYS A 373 14.22 -24.05 8.69
N VAL A 374 14.36 -22.90 8.03
CA VAL A 374 14.60 -21.61 8.71
C VAL A 374 13.41 -21.26 9.61
N ARG A 375 12.16 -21.36 9.10
CA ARG A 375 10.94 -21.14 9.91
C ARG A 375 10.85 -22.08 11.12
N GLU A 376 11.22 -23.35 10.98
CA GLU A 376 11.29 -24.29 12.08
C GLU A 376 12.30 -23.84 13.15
N CYS A 377 13.52 -23.45 12.74
CA CYS A 377 14.53 -22.90 13.66
C CYS A 377 14.00 -21.65 14.40
N VAL A 378 13.32 -20.74 13.72
CA VAL A 378 12.73 -19.55 14.35
C VAL A 378 11.72 -19.96 15.42
N ARG A 379 10.79 -20.88 15.07
CA ARG A 379 9.79 -21.38 16.01
C ARG A 379 10.43 -21.96 17.26
N GLU A 380 11.44 -22.85 17.10
CA GLU A 380 12.15 -23.44 18.22
C GLU A 380 12.86 -22.38 19.09
N ILE A 381 13.47 -21.35 18.48
CA ILE A 381 14.13 -20.26 19.21
C ILE A 381 13.12 -19.48 20.05
N LEU A 382 11.95 -19.19 19.48
CA LEU A 382 10.89 -18.43 20.17
C LEU A 382 10.22 -19.25 21.26
N ASP A 383 9.91 -20.52 20.98
CA ASP A 383 9.25 -21.43 21.93
C ASP A 383 10.15 -21.74 23.13
N ASN A 384 11.48 -21.87 22.91
CA ASN A 384 12.46 -22.06 23.97
C ASN A 384 12.74 -20.77 24.77
N GLY A 385 12.29 -19.60 24.32
CA GLY A 385 12.63 -18.32 24.92
C GLY A 385 14.12 -17.97 24.80
N ASP A 386 14.80 -18.44 23.72
CA ASP A 386 16.22 -18.19 23.50
C ASP A 386 16.53 -16.68 23.48
N CYS A 387 17.63 -16.28 24.12
CA CYS A 387 18.05 -14.90 24.17
C CYS A 387 18.65 -14.45 22.83
N PHE A 388 18.09 -13.41 22.23
CA PHE A 388 18.62 -12.77 21.03
C PHE A 388 18.57 -11.24 21.07
N THR A 389 18.22 -10.63 22.23
CA THR A 389 18.27 -9.17 22.42
C THR A 389 18.94 -8.81 23.73
N LEU A 390 19.49 -7.59 23.81
CA LEU A 390 20.10 -7.08 25.05
C LEU A 390 19.14 -7.10 26.26
N LYS A 391 17.84 -6.92 26.03
CA LYS A 391 16.81 -6.94 27.08
C LYS A 391 16.57 -8.33 27.68
N MET A 392 16.94 -9.39 26.95
CA MET A 392 16.76 -10.78 27.37
C MET A 392 18.01 -11.34 28.08
N LEU A 393 19.11 -10.58 28.17
CA LEU A 393 20.29 -11.00 28.91
C LEU A 393 20.01 -11.11 30.40
N ALA A 394 20.62 -12.11 31.05
CA ALA A 394 20.59 -12.31 32.49
C ALA A 394 21.39 -11.26 33.30
N VAL A 395 22.12 -10.38 32.59
CA VAL A 395 22.87 -9.26 33.18
C VAL A 395 22.45 -7.96 32.55
N SER A 396 22.46 -6.90 33.34
CA SER A 396 22.12 -5.54 32.89
C SER A 396 23.33 -4.60 32.99
N GLY A 397 23.22 -3.39 32.43
CA GLY A 397 24.25 -2.37 32.57
C GLY A 397 24.54 -2.01 34.05
N LYS A 398 23.57 -2.18 34.95
CA LYS A 398 23.74 -1.96 36.39
C LYS A 398 24.66 -3.05 37.01
N ASP A 399 24.40 -4.30 36.66
CA ASP A 399 25.25 -5.42 37.12
C ASP A 399 26.71 -5.24 36.66
N LEU A 400 26.91 -4.77 35.42
CA LEU A 400 28.24 -4.51 34.90
C LEU A 400 28.97 -3.37 35.63
N MET A 401 28.25 -2.30 36.01
CA MET A 401 28.82 -1.22 36.82
C MET A 401 29.22 -1.70 38.22
N GLU A 402 28.46 -2.61 38.83
CA GLU A 402 28.81 -3.25 40.12
C GLU A 402 30.06 -4.13 39.99
N LEU A 403 30.35 -4.63 38.80
CA LEU A 403 31.61 -5.37 38.50
C LEU A 403 32.83 -4.47 38.20
N GLY A 404 32.64 -3.13 38.24
CA GLY A 404 33.70 -2.18 37.97
C GLY A 404 33.84 -1.74 36.49
N VAL A 405 32.89 -2.10 35.60
CA VAL A 405 32.90 -1.59 34.21
C VAL A 405 32.64 -0.07 34.24
N PRO A 406 33.53 0.73 33.65
CA PRO A 406 33.36 2.18 33.62
C PRO A 406 32.03 2.60 32.94
N LYS A 407 31.33 3.58 33.58
CA LYS A 407 30.12 4.15 33.03
C LYS A 407 30.40 4.78 31.66
N GLY A 408 29.62 4.39 30.64
CA GLY A 408 29.76 4.93 29.28
C GLY A 408 29.71 3.85 28.19
N PRO A 409 30.31 4.07 27.02
CA PRO A 409 30.28 3.15 25.88
C PRO A 409 30.76 1.72 26.19
N LYS A 410 31.68 1.58 27.13
CA LYS A 410 32.25 0.28 27.52
C LYS A 410 31.18 -0.69 28.03
N ILE A 411 30.16 -0.22 28.73
CA ILE A 411 29.02 -1.05 29.17
C ILE A 411 28.31 -1.64 27.95
N GLY A 412 28.05 -0.81 26.91
CA GLY A 412 27.41 -1.25 25.66
C GLY A 412 28.27 -2.30 24.93
N GLU A 413 29.58 -2.11 24.88
CA GLU A 413 30.53 -3.08 24.30
C GLU A 413 30.46 -4.43 25.03
N CYS A 414 30.53 -4.43 26.35
CA CYS A 414 30.46 -5.65 27.14
C CYS A 414 29.12 -6.38 27.02
N LEU A 415 27.97 -5.62 27.02
CA LEU A 415 26.65 -6.21 26.80
C LEU A 415 26.49 -6.81 25.41
N ASN A 416 27.03 -6.17 24.38
CA ASN A 416 26.98 -6.71 23.00
C ASN A 416 27.89 -7.97 22.88
N ALA A 417 29.05 -7.98 23.50
CA ALA A 417 29.90 -9.16 23.54
C ALA A 417 29.23 -10.33 24.28
N ALA A 418 28.60 -10.07 25.43
CA ALA A 418 27.81 -11.05 26.17
C ALA A 418 26.64 -11.59 25.33
N LEU A 419 25.93 -10.73 24.61
CA LEU A 419 24.84 -11.15 23.72
C LEU A 419 25.34 -12.03 22.57
N GLU A 420 26.46 -11.68 21.95
CA GLU A 420 27.05 -12.51 20.88
C GLU A 420 27.42 -13.90 21.40
N GLU A 421 27.93 -14.02 22.65
CA GLU A 421 28.25 -15.30 23.26
C GLU A 421 26.98 -16.11 23.56
N VAL A 422 25.91 -15.48 24.08
CA VAL A 422 24.64 -16.14 24.35
C VAL A 422 23.93 -16.55 23.06
N MET A 423 24.01 -15.75 21.99
CA MET A 423 23.44 -16.13 20.70
C MET A 423 24.09 -17.36 20.08
N LYS A 424 25.37 -17.67 20.42
CA LYS A 424 26.00 -18.93 20.04
C LYS A 424 25.46 -20.09 20.87
N ASP A 425 25.33 -19.91 22.19
CA ASP A 425 24.90 -20.92 23.15
C ASP A 425 23.97 -20.30 24.22
N PRO A 426 22.63 -20.46 24.12
CA PRO A 426 21.68 -19.90 25.09
C PRO A 426 21.84 -20.39 26.53
N ALA A 427 22.43 -21.57 26.74
CA ALA A 427 22.70 -22.10 28.10
C ALA A 427 23.64 -21.19 28.91
N LYS A 428 24.38 -20.34 28.21
CA LYS A 428 25.31 -19.36 28.83
C LYS A 428 24.58 -18.10 29.33
N ASN A 429 23.28 -17.97 29.12
CA ASN A 429 22.50 -16.80 29.60
C ASN A 429 22.20 -16.95 31.10
N THR A 430 23.20 -17.04 31.91
CA THR A 430 23.09 -17.03 33.38
C THR A 430 23.91 -15.88 33.95
N LYS A 431 23.50 -15.35 35.12
CA LYS A 431 24.20 -14.22 35.75
C LYS A 431 25.63 -14.60 36.11
N GLU A 432 25.84 -15.84 36.59
CA GLU A 432 27.12 -16.34 36.99
C GLU A 432 28.11 -16.41 35.81
N TYR A 433 27.69 -17.07 34.72
CA TYR A 433 28.53 -17.19 33.54
C TYR A 433 28.87 -15.82 32.91
N LEU A 434 27.87 -14.97 32.72
CA LEU A 434 28.06 -13.68 32.07
C LEU A 434 28.90 -12.71 32.92
N THR A 435 28.79 -12.79 34.25
CA THR A 435 29.65 -12.02 35.15
C THR A 435 31.12 -12.40 34.98
N GLU A 436 31.45 -13.70 34.95
CA GLU A 436 32.83 -14.17 34.73
C GLU A 436 33.30 -13.82 33.32
N TYR A 437 32.47 -14.03 32.32
CA TYR A 437 32.82 -13.69 30.93
C TYR A 437 33.15 -12.19 30.78
N VAL A 438 32.35 -11.29 31.36
CA VAL A 438 32.61 -9.84 31.29
C VAL A 438 33.92 -9.47 31.99
N LYS A 439 34.28 -10.11 33.09
CA LYS A 439 35.60 -9.89 33.75
C LYS A 439 36.77 -10.19 32.80
N THR A 440 36.62 -11.13 31.87
CA THR A 440 37.68 -11.42 30.87
C THR A 440 37.84 -10.37 29.79
N LEU A 441 36.89 -9.43 29.70
CA LEU A 441 36.86 -8.32 28.72
C LEU A 441 37.42 -7.00 29.30
N LEU A 442 37.67 -6.98 30.61
CA LEU A 442 38.19 -5.80 31.34
C LEU A 442 39.72 -5.87 31.40
#